data_62afb4aaaaf209b7fad6c825b1c0cf16
#
_entry.id   62afb4aaaaf209b7fad6c825b1c0cf16
#
_cell.length_a   1.000
_cell.length_b   1.000
_cell.length_c   1.000
_cell.angle_alpha   90.00
_cell.angle_beta   90.00
_cell.angle_gamma   90.00
#
_symmetry.space_group_name_H-M   'P 1'
#
loop_
_entity.id
_entity.type
_entity.pdbx_description
1 polymer ?
#
loop_
_entity_poly.entity_id
_entity_poly.type
_entity_poly.pdbx_seq_one_letter_code
_entity_poly.pdbx_strand_id
1 'polypeptide(L)'
;IRCYDGHLHIVGQLDPVGVESGRQWKLEYTAGLAHGCLCAFRTVAGGLAADLESAEIAIRYRLGGERCRPSYRGHSQTLKKLFQEAKVPPWWRSRIPLLYIRDELAAVGSLWVCAPFYAPPGEPAWQISWTDVADKSLESQKEIACSAEDFVSPKDD
;
A
#
# COMPACT_ATOMS: atom_id res chain seq x y z
N ILE A 1 9.86 22.44 -5.13
CA ILE A 1 9.89 21.81 -6.46
C ILE A 1 11.04 20.84 -6.51
N ARG A 2 10.80 19.62 -7.01
CA ARG A 2 11.81 18.59 -7.21
C ARG A 2 11.72 18.07 -8.65
N CYS A 3 12.85 17.68 -9.21
CA CYS A 3 12.92 17.09 -10.56
C CYS A 3 13.18 15.60 -10.45
N TYR A 4 12.42 14.79 -11.16
CA TYR A 4 12.63 13.35 -11.28
C TYR A 4 12.12 12.85 -12.63
N ASP A 5 12.92 12.04 -13.31
CA ASP A 5 12.63 11.44 -14.63
C ASP A 5 12.16 12.51 -15.66
N GLY A 6 12.82 13.68 -15.67
CA GLY A 6 12.48 14.78 -16.58
C GLY A 6 11.21 15.58 -16.25
N HIS A 7 10.55 15.26 -15.15
CA HIS A 7 9.34 15.95 -14.69
C HIS A 7 9.59 16.81 -13.46
N LEU A 8 8.96 17.98 -13.41
CA LEU A 8 8.96 18.85 -12.24
C LEU A 8 7.78 18.46 -11.33
N HIS A 9 8.11 18.15 -10.09
CA HIS A 9 7.14 17.82 -9.06
C HIS A 9 7.04 18.95 -8.04
N ILE A 10 5.84 19.43 -7.78
CA ILE A 10 5.57 20.34 -6.67
C ILE A 10 5.35 19.46 -5.44
N VAL A 11 6.39 19.33 -4.65
CA VAL A 11 6.33 18.56 -3.41
C VAL A 11 6.33 19.57 -2.26
N GLY A 12 5.32 19.52 -1.41
CA GLY A 12 5.26 20.29 -0.19
C GLY A 12 6.36 19.85 0.80
N GLN A 13 6.38 20.45 1.96
CA GLN A 13 7.25 20.00 3.03
C GLN A 13 6.84 18.58 3.43
N LEU A 14 7.73 17.63 3.22
CA LEU A 14 7.53 16.24 3.63
C LEU A 14 8.11 16.09 5.04
N ASP A 15 7.25 15.84 5.99
CA ASP A 15 7.70 15.50 7.33
C ASP A 15 8.41 14.15 7.32
N PRO A 16 9.43 13.96 8.18
CA PRO A 16 10.06 12.65 8.34
C PRO A 16 9.01 11.60 8.65
N VAL A 17 9.13 10.43 8.05
CA VAL A 17 8.27 9.30 8.39
C VAL A 17 8.52 8.95 9.85
N GLY A 18 7.55 9.24 10.70
CA GLY A 18 7.60 8.89 12.12
C GLY A 18 7.71 7.39 12.32
N VAL A 19 8.22 6.99 13.47
CA VAL A 19 8.49 5.59 13.81
C VAL A 19 7.19 4.86 14.18
N GLU A 20 6.25 4.77 13.26
CA GLU A 20 5.07 3.89 13.39
C GLU A 20 5.35 2.44 12.94
N SER A 21 6.62 2.07 12.91
CA SER A 21 7.04 0.74 12.49
C SER A 21 6.52 -0.32 13.46
N GLY A 22 5.87 -1.35 12.92
CA GLY A 22 5.34 -2.46 13.73
C GLY A 22 3.87 -2.32 14.14
N ARG A 23 3.16 -1.28 13.67
CA ARG A 23 1.72 -1.17 13.91
C ARG A 23 0.98 -2.35 13.27
N GLN A 24 0.12 -2.99 14.06
CA GLN A 24 -0.74 -4.07 13.56
C GLN A 24 -1.95 -3.51 12.81
N TRP A 25 -2.31 -4.16 11.72
CA TRP A 25 -3.44 -3.80 10.90
C TRP A 25 -4.25 -5.03 10.48
N LYS A 26 -5.57 -4.85 10.39
CA LYS A 26 -6.50 -5.84 9.85
C LYS A 26 -7.13 -5.29 8.57
N LEU A 27 -7.25 -6.13 7.57
CA LEU A 27 -7.73 -5.76 6.22
C LEU A 27 -9.14 -5.15 6.20
N GLU A 28 -9.98 -5.51 7.16
CA GLU A 28 -11.36 -4.98 7.25
C GLU A 28 -11.43 -3.52 7.68
N TYR A 29 -10.34 -2.95 8.20
CA TYR A 29 -10.34 -1.61 8.76
C TYR A 29 -9.43 -0.69 7.98
N THR A 30 -9.85 0.56 7.85
CA THR A 30 -8.98 1.62 7.36
C THR A 30 -7.96 1.99 8.43
N ALA A 31 -6.68 2.03 8.06
CA ALA A 31 -5.62 2.51 8.95
C ALA A 31 -5.22 3.93 8.58
N GLY A 32 -5.52 4.88 9.46
CA GLY A 32 -4.92 6.22 9.39
C GLY A 32 -3.45 6.12 9.78
N LEU A 33 -2.56 6.56 8.90
CA LEU A 33 -1.12 6.66 9.13
C LEU A 33 -0.73 8.12 9.32
N ALA A 34 0.45 8.38 9.87
CA ALA A 34 0.96 9.75 10.07
C ALA A 34 0.94 10.58 8.77
N HIS A 35 1.13 9.92 7.63
CA HIS A 35 1.25 10.56 6.33
C HIS A 35 0.20 10.13 5.31
N GLY A 36 -0.84 9.43 5.72
CA GLY A 36 -1.84 8.98 4.77
C GLY A 36 -2.82 7.98 5.33
N CYS A 37 -3.46 7.28 4.41
CA CYS A 37 -4.48 6.30 4.73
C CYS A 37 -4.22 5.00 3.95
N LEU A 38 -4.33 3.89 4.65
CA LEU A 38 -4.22 2.55 4.11
C LEU A 38 -5.54 1.84 4.26
N CYS A 39 -6.08 1.34 3.17
CA CYS A 39 -7.32 0.57 3.17
C CYS A 39 -7.21 -0.64 2.23
N ALA A 40 -8.14 -1.56 2.38
CA ALA A 40 -8.24 -2.74 1.53
C ALA A 40 -9.67 -2.95 1.06
N PHE A 41 -9.82 -3.42 -0.16
CA PHE A 41 -11.10 -3.71 -0.79
C PHE A 41 -11.13 -5.15 -1.28
N ARG A 42 -12.24 -5.83 -1.11
CA ARG A 42 -12.43 -7.15 -1.70
C ARG A 42 -12.47 -7.05 -3.22
N THR A 43 -11.81 -7.97 -3.87
CA THR A 43 -11.71 -8.03 -5.33
C THR A 43 -11.55 -9.46 -5.82
N VAL A 44 -11.77 -9.66 -7.10
CA VAL A 44 -11.45 -10.89 -7.83
C VAL A 44 -10.49 -10.60 -9.00
N ALA A 45 -9.92 -9.41 -9.02
CA ALA A 45 -9.02 -8.96 -10.10
C ALA A 45 -7.53 -9.21 -9.82
N GLY A 46 -7.24 -9.98 -8.78
CA GLY A 46 -5.88 -10.22 -8.29
C GLY A 46 -5.49 -9.28 -7.16
N GLY A 47 -4.75 -9.78 -6.21
CA GLY A 47 -4.30 -9.02 -5.05
C GLY A 47 -3.77 -9.90 -3.93
N LEU A 48 -3.84 -9.40 -2.69
CA LEU A 48 -3.49 -10.17 -1.51
C LEU A 48 -4.53 -11.28 -1.28
N ALA A 49 -4.09 -12.52 -1.10
CA ALA A 49 -5.00 -13.66 -0.99
C ALA A 49 -6.00 -13.51 0.15
N ALA A 50 -7.25 -13.84 -0.10
CA ALA A 50 -8.35 -13.65 0.87
C ALA A 50 -8.25 -14.53 2.10
N ASP A 51 -7.58 -15.67 2.03
CA ASP A 51 -7.32 -16.56 3.17
C ASP A 51 -6.40 -15.92 4.23
N LEU A 52 -5.77 -14.80 3.90
CA LEU A 52 -4.95 -14.00 4.80
C LEU A 52 -5.76 -12.96 5.60
N GLU A 53 -7.07 -12.93 5.46
CA GLU A 53 -7.96 -11.97 6.14
C GLU A 53 -7.79 -11.98 7.66
N SER A 54 -7.61 -13.15 8.25
CA SER A 54 -7.38 -13.31 9.69
C SER A 54 -5.92 -13.15 10.12
N ALA A 55 -5.00 -12.98 9.17
CA ALA A 55 -3.59 -12.82 9.49
C ALA A 55 -3.30 -11.47 10.14
N GLU A 56 -2.36 -11.47 11.06
CA GLU A 56 -1.84 -10.24 11.63
C GLU A 56 -0.88 -9.61 10.62
N ILE A 57 -1.21 -8.40 10.17
CA ILE A 57 -0.41 -7.63 9.25
C ILE A 57 0.32 -6.54 10.01
N ALA A 58 1.64 -6.55 9.96
CA ALA A 58 2.45 -5.49 10.52
C ALA A 58 2.77 -4.44 9.46
N ILE A 59 2.50 -3.17 9.75
CA ILE A 59 2.89 -2.05 8.91
C ILE A 59 4.29 -1.61 9.31
N ARG A 60 5.21 -1.63 8.35
CA ARG A 60 6.60 -1.17 8.54
C ARG A 60 6.98 -0.22 7.42
N TYR A 61 8.09 0.47 7.58
CA TYR A 61 8.64 1.35 6.58
C TYR A 61 10.04 0.90 6.17
N ARG A 62 10.48 1.31 5.00
CA ARG A 62 11.73 0.91 4.40
C ARG A 62 12.93 1.31 5.26
N LEU A 63 13.79 0.35 5.57
CA LEU A 63 15.07 0.55 6.24
C LEU A 63 16.24 0.42 5.26
N GLY A 64 16.06 -0.29 4.16
CA GLY A 64 17.05 -0.63 3.17
C GLY A 64 17.33 -2.14 3.12
N GLY A 65 17.55 -2.65 1.92
CA GLY A 65 17.84 -4.07 1.72
C GLY A 65 16.63 -4.98 1.59
N GLU A 66 15.40 -4.49 1.76
CA GLU A 66 14.21 -5.28 1.58
C GLU A 66 14.10 -5.80 0.14
N ARG A 67 13.57 -6.99 0.01
CA ARG A 67 13.38 -7.67 -1.26
C ARG A 67 11.94 -8.11 -1.43
N CYS A 68 11.45 -8.03 -2.66
CA CYS A 68 10.13 -8.54 -3.05
C CYS A 68 10.26 -9.32 -4.35
N ARG A 69 9.48 -10.39 -4.48
CA ARG A 69 9.22 -11.06 -5.75
C ARG A 69 7.80 -10.72 -6.16
N PRO A 70 7.59 -9.69 -6.98
CA PRO A 70 6.26 -9.37 -7.48
C PRO A 70 5.62 -10.56 -8.19
N SER A 71 4.30 -10.65 -8.14
CA SER A 71 3.54 -11.78 -8.71
C SER A 71 3.82 -12.07 -10.18
N TYR A 72 4.19 -11.06 -10.94
CA TYR A 72 4.51 -11.15 -12.37
C TYR A 72 5.97 -11.51 -12.67
N ARG A 73 6.81 -11.74 -11.65
CA ARG A 73 8.24 -12.05 -11.81
C ARG A 73 8.60 -13.40 -11.21
N GLY A 74 9.52 -14.08 -11.87
CA GLY A 74 10.04 -15.37 -11.42
C GLY A 74 11.13 -15.27 -10.33
N HIS A 75 11.65 -14.07 -10.04
CA HIS A 75 12.73 -13.88 -9.08
C HIS A 75 12.54 -12.62 -8.24
N SER A 76 13.14 -12.62 -7.07
CA SER A 76 13.10 -11.48 -6.17
C SER A 76 14.07 -10.39 -6.58
N GLN A 77 13.68 -9.14 -6.33
CA GLN A 77 14.49 -7.95 -6.53
C GLN A 77 14.53 -7.11 -5.27
N THR A 78 15.54 -6.25 -5.15
CA THR A 78 15.54 -5.24 -4.09
C THR A 78 14.45 -4.22 -4.35
N LEU A 79 13.83 -3.70 -3.29
CA LEU A 79 12.83 -2.63 -3.42
C LEU A 79 13.42 -1.39 -4.10
N LYS A 80 14.70 -1.10 -3.86
CA LYS A 80 15.41 -0.01 -4.54
C LYS A 80 15.29 -0.14 -6.06
N LYS A 81 15.56 -1.33 -6.61
CA LYS A 81 15.50 -1.58 -8.05
C LYS A 81 14.06 -1.54 -8.56
N LEU A 82 13.12 -2.14 -7.84
CA LEU A 82 11.71 -2.13 -8.20
C LEU A 82 11.14 -0.71 -8.24
N PHE A 83 11.48 0.13 -7.27
CA PHE A 83 11.07 1.52 -7.25
C PHE A 83 11.69 2.33 -8.39
N GLN A 84 12.93 2.05 -8.77
CA GLN A 84 13.56 2.69 -9.92
C GLN A 84 12.86 2.30 -11.22
N GLU A 85 12.56 1.03 -11.43
CA GLU A 85 11.86 0.54 -12.61
C GLU A 85 10.42 1.08 -12.71
N ALA A 86 9.72 1.22 -11.58
CA ALA A 86 8.39 1.81 -11.51
C ALA A 86 8.39 3.34 -11.51
N LYS A 87 9.56 3.96 -11.61
CA LYS A 87 9.75 5.42 -11.62
C LYS A 87 9.15 6.12 -10.39
N VAL A 88 9.21 5.47 -9.26
CA VAL A 88 8.81 6.06 -7.98
C VAL A 88 9.87 7.05 -7.52
N PRO A 89 9.52 8.34 -7.34
CA PRO A 89 10.49 9.33 -6.90
C PRO A 89 11.12 8.97 -5.55
N PRO A 90 12.42 9.27 -5.34
CA PRO A 90 13.13 8.90 -4.11
C PRO A 90 12.46 9.38 -2.82
N TRP A 91 11.85 10.55 -2.84
CA TRP A 91 11.18 11.14 -1.67
C TRP A 91 9.87 10.45 -1.27
N TRP A 92 9.26 9.65 -2.16
CA TRP A 92 8.09 8.84 -1.86
C TRP A 92 8.44 7.46 -1.30
N ARG A 93 9.60 6.91 -1.66
CA ARG A 93 9.96 5.50 -1.36
C ARG A 93 9.96 5.17 0.13
N SER A 94 10.39 6.11 0.98
CA SER A 94 10.41 5.92 2.43
C SER A 94 9.05 6.09 3.09
N ARG A 95 8.08 6.66 2.38
CA ARG A 95 6.72 6.93 2.89
C ARG A 95 5.74 5.81 2.59
N ILE A 96 6.05 4.98 1.60
CA ILE A 96 5.21 3.86 1.19
C ILE A 96 5.22 2.80 2.29
N PRO A 97 4.05 2.43 2.85
CA PRO A 97 3.97 1.41 3.88
C PRO A 97 4.30 0.03 3.31
N LEU A 98 5.07 -0.74 4.06
CA LEU A 98 5.40 -2.13 3.78
C LEU A 98 4.55 -3.02 4.67
N LEU A 99 3.84 -3.98 4.07
CA LEU A 99 2.98 -4.90 4.79
C LEU A 99 3.68 -6.23 5.00
N TYR A 100 3.85 -6.62 6.25
CA TYR A 100 4.50 -7.86 6.65
C TYR A 100 3.49 -8.82 7.26
N ILE A 101 3.56 -10.07 6.85
CA ILE A 101 2.81 -11.18 7.42
C ILE A 101 3.82 -12.23 7.88
N ARG A 102 3.81 -12.58 9.15
CA ARG A 102 4.77 -13.54 9.74
C ARG A 102 6.23 -13.16 9.47
N ASP A 103 6.55 -11.87 9.61
CA ASP A 103 7.88 -11.30 9.33
C ASP A 103 8.36 -11.42 7.87
N GLU A 104 7.48 -11.78 6.94
CA GLU A 104 7.74 -11.77 5.51
C GLU A 104 7.04 -10.61 4.82
N LEU A 105 7.72 -9.97 3.87
CA LEU A 105 7.14 -8.89 3.10
C LEU A 105 6.03 -9.42 2.17
N ALA A 106 4.80 -9.02 2.43
CA ALA A 106 3.63 -9.45 1.68
C ALA A 106 3.18 -8.46 0.62
N ALA A 107 3.27 -7.17 0.89
CA ALA A 107 2.87 -6.13 -0.05
C ALA A 107 3.65 -4.83 0.16
N VAL A 108 3.74 -4.04 -0.89
CA VAL A 108 4.43 -2.74 -0.92
C VAL A 108 3.40 -1.69 -1.32
N GLY A 109 2.80 -1.02 -0.33
CA GLY A 109 1.72 -0.06 -0.55
C GLY A 109 0.64 -0.62 -1.49
N SER A 110 0.25 0.17 -2.46
CA SER A 110 -0.65 -0.25 -3.55
C SER A 110 0.08 -0.73 -4.81
N LEU A 111 1.41 -0.83 -4.79
CA LEU A 111 2.22 -1.10 -5.97
C LEU A 111 2.34 -2.60 -6.30
N TRP A 112 2.73 -3.41 -5.32
CA TRP A 112 2.97 -4.84 -5.54
C TRP A 112 2.48 -5.68 -4.38
N VAL A 113 2.01 -6.88 -4.72
CA VAL A 113 1.84 -7.99 -3.79
C VAL A 113 2.95 -9.00 -4.09
N CYS A 114 3.66 -9.45 -3.06
CA CYS A 114 4.71 -10.45 -3.20
C CYS A 114 4.12 -11.82 -3.54
N ALA A 115 4.76 -12.56 -4.45
CA ALA A 115 4.24 -13.79 -5.03
C ALA A 115 3.69 -14.83 -4.04
N PRO A 116 4.32 -15.09 -2.87
CA PRO A 116 3.79 -16.07 -1.91
C PRO A 116 2.42 -15.70 -1.31
N PHE A 117 2.03 -14.42 -1.37
CA PHE A 117 0.79 -13.89 -0.79
C PHE A 117 -0.22 -13.44 -1.83
N TYR A 118 0.08 -13.66 -3.10
CA TYR A 118 -0.74 -13.20 -4.20
C TYR A 118 -1.80 -14.22 -4.61
N ALA A 119 -3.03 -13.74 -4.80
CA ALA A 119 -4.10 -14.49 -5.44
C ALA A 119 -4.32 -13.97 -6.87
N PRO A 120 -4.32 -14.85 -7.89
CA PRO A 120 -4.51 -14.45 -9.27
C PRO A 120 -5.95 -13.97 -9.54
N PRO A 121 -6.18 -13.28 -10.69
CA PRO A 121 -7.53 -12.95 -11.13
C PRO A 121 -8.46 -14.16 -11.18
N GLY A 122 -9.69 -14.00 -10.71
CA GLY A 122 -10.68 -15.06 -10.57
C GLY A 122 -10.77 -15.67 -9.17
N GLU A 123 -9.77 -15.48 -8.33
CA GLU A 123 -9.78 -15.89 -6.93
C GLU A 123 -10.12 -14.72 -6.00
N PRO A 124 -10.78 -14.96 -4.85
CA PRO A 124 -11.02 -13.92 -3.85
C PRO A 124 -9.71 -13.33 -3.34
N ALA A 125 -9.63 -12.02 -3.33
CA ALA A 125 -8.44 -11.29 -2.94
C ALA A 125 -8.80 -9.96 -2.29
N TRP A 126 -7.78 -9.30 -1.73
CA TRP A 126 -7.85 -7.93 -1.23
C TRP A 126 -6.95 -7.03 -2.07
N GLN A 127 -7.52 -5.97 -2.60
CA GLN A 127 -6.76 -4.88 -3.20
C GLN A 127 -6.37 -3.89 -2.13
N ILE A 128 -5.07 -3.65 -1.99
CA ILE A 128 -4.52 -2.68 -1.05
C ILE A 128 -4.48 -1.31 -1.72
N SER A 129 -4.98 -0.31 -1.04
CA SER A 129 -4.91 1.08 -1.46
C SER A 129 -4.22 1.92 -0.40
N TRP A 130 -3.20 2.66 -0.81
CA TRP A 130 -2.50 3.63 0.02
C TRP A 130 -2.50 4.99 -0.66
N THR A 131 -2.79 6.02 0.14
CA THR A 131 -2.80 7.42 -0.31
C THR A 131 -2.03 8.27 0.68
N ASP A 132 -1.03 9.01 0.21
CA ASP A 132 -0.29 9.96 1.04
C ASP A 132 -1.04 11.31 1.09
N VAL A 133 -1.09 11.91 2.28
CA VAL A 133 -1.74 13.23 2.47
C VAL A 133 -1.05 14.36 1.72
N ALA A 134 0.21 14.21 1.36
CA ALA A 134 0.95 15.20 0.59
C ALA A 134 0.74 15.06 -0.93
N ASP A 135 0.08 14.00 -1.38
CA ASP A 135 -0.24 13.78 -2.79
C ASP A 135 -1.62 14.35 -3.13
N LYS A 136 -1.64 15.63 -3.43
CA LYS A 136 -2.87 16.33 -3.81
C LYS A 136 -3.45 15.92 -5.17
N SER A 137 -2.69 15.20 -5.99
CA SER A 137 -3.16 14.76 -7.30
C SER A 137 -4.24 13.68 -7.23
N LEU A 138 -4.41 13.05 -6.07
CA LEU A 138 -5.37 11.97 -5.82
C LEU A 138 -6.60 12.41 -5.00
N GLU A 139 -6.74 13.69 -4.69
CA GLU A 139 -7.90 14.18 -3.93
C GLU A 139 -9.24 13.85 -4.58
N SER A 140 -9.31 13.84 -5.91
CA SER A 140 -10.51 13.47 -6.66
C SER A 140 -10.88 11.98 -6.53
N GLN A 141 -9.94 11.11 -6.18
CA GLN A 141 -10.19 9.69 -5.96
C GLN A 141 -10.45 9.33 -4.49
N LYS A 142 -10.03 10.19 -3.57
CA LYS A 142 -10.28 10.05 -2.14
C LYS A 142 -11.74 10.13 -1.77
N GLU A 143 -12.49 11.03 -2.40
CA GLU A 143 -13.93 11.17 -2.14
C GLU A 143 -14.72 9.91 -2.48
N ILE A 144 -14.28 9.14 -3.48
CA ILE A 144 -14.94 7.90 -3.88
C ILE A 144 -14.60 6.75 -2.91
N ALA A 145 -13.39 6.70 -2.39
CA ALA A 145 -12.95 5.63 -1.50
C ALA A 145 -13.43 5.81 -0.05
N CYS A 146 -13.53 7.04 0.44
CA CYS A 146 -14.02 7.34 1.79
C CYS A 146 -15.54 7.42 1.90
N SER A 147 -16.25 7.68 0.81
CA SER A 147 -17.73 7.73 0.81
C SER A 147 -18.41 6.36 0.89
N ALA A 148 -17.63 5.27 0.77
CA ALA A 148 -18.17 3.92 0.98
C ALA A 148 -18.43 3.60 2.47
N GLU A 149 -17.94 4.41 3.40
CA GLU A 149 -18.16 4.22 4.84
C GLU A 149 -19.49 4.82 5.34
N ASP A 150 -20.14 5.66 4.55
CA ASP A 150 -21.43 6.27 4.91
C ASP A 150 -22.65 5.44 4.51
N PHE A 151 -22.47 4.21 4.06
CA PHE A 151 -23.60 3.32 3.86
C PHE A 151 -24.03 2.70 5.19
N VAL A 152 -24.79 3.50 5.93
CA VAL A 152 -25.47 3.13 7.15
C VAL A 152 -26.33 1.91 6.92
N SER A 153 -26.23 0.96 7.83
CA SER A 153 -27.11 -0.17 8.00
C SER A 153 -28.58 0.18 7.80
N PRO A 154 -29.37 -0.65 7.13
CA PRO A 154 -30.82 -0.50 7.14
C PRO A 154 -31.28 -0.60 8.58
N LYS A 155 -32.10 0.36 8.99
CA LYS A 155 -32.86 0.25 10.23
C LYS A 155 -33.80 -0.93 10.05
N ASP A 156 -33.61 -1.92 10.87
CA ASP A 156 -34.63 -2.92 11.10
C ASP A 156 -35.79 -2.23 11.86
N ASP A 157 -36.92 -2.21 11.23
CA ASP A 157 -38.22 -2.08 11.90
C ASP A 157 -38.74 -3.48 12.18
#